data_59363625104e6bfc1a9ce133099e7871
#
_entry.id   59363625104e6bfc1a9ce133099e7871
#
_cell.length_a   1.000
_cell.length_b   1.000
_cell.length_c   1.000
_cell.angle_alpha   90.00
_cell.angle_beta   90.00
_cell.angle_gamma   90.00
#
_symmetry.space_group_name_H-M   'P 1'
#
loop_
_entity.id
_entity.type
_entity.pdbx_description
1 polymer ?
#
loop_
_entity_poly.entity_id
_entity_poly.type
_entity_poly.pdbx_seq_one_letter_code
_entity_poly.pdbx_strand_id
1 'polypeptide(L)'
;MKAVELHFYRDSAGDPRARCNAPCELLGHFLESDVQSNLVFCEEILDILDRIGRNEITRWQQTGNAHTLFLGRKEARIEAEYDELVEPCRLTPEQLRDAVARWIAFLGGESVNPD
;
A
#
# COMPACT_ATOMS: atom_id res chain seq x y z
N MET A 1 -16.23 11.30 -1.54
CA MET A 1 -15.08 10.40 -1.73
C MET A 1 -15.38 9.04 -1.12
N LYS A 2 -15.07 7.99 -1.86
CA LYS A 2 -15.33 6.64 -1.39
C LYS A 2 -14.26 6.21 -0.38
N ALA A 3 -14.66 5.60 0.73
CA ALA A 3 -13.72 5.10 1.72
C ALA A 3 -12.90 3.93 1.14
N VAL A 4 -11.65 3.82 1.58
CA VAL A 4 -10.79 2.69 1.21
C VAL A 4 -11.20 1.50 2.07
N GLU A 5 -11.57 0.42 1.40
CA GLU A 5 -11.96 -0.81 2.07
C GLU A 5 -11.01 -1.93 1.64
N LEU A 6 -10.12 -2.31 2.55
CA LEU A 6 -9.15 -3.38 2.34
C LEU A 6 -9.59 -4.64 3.04
N HIS A 7 -9.46 -5.75 2.33
CA HIS A 7 -9.70 -7.07 2.89
C HIS A 7 -8.45 -7.94 2.67
N PHE A 8 -7.94 -8.53 3.73
CA PHE A 8 -6.75 -9.39 3.69
C PHE A 8 -7.15 -10.84 3.89
N TYR A 9 -6.49 -11.73 3.16
CA TYR A 9 -6.76 -13.16 3.28
C TYR A 9 -5.52 -13.95 2.85
N ARG A 10 -5.50 -15.23 3.17
CA ARG A 10 -4.47 -16.13 2.64
C ARG A 10 -5.12 -17.02 1.61
N ASP A 11 -4.43 -17.22 0.48
CA ASP A 11 -4.94 -18.08 -0.58
C ASP A 11 -4.72 -19.57 -0.24
N SER A 12 -5.06 -20.46 -1.18
CA SER A 12 -4.94 -21.90 -0.98
C SER A 12 -3.50 -22.37 -0.77
N ALA A 13 -2.50 -21.57 -1.23
CA ALA A 13 -1.09 -21.85 -1.01
C ALA A 13 -0.57 -21.27 0.30
N GLY A 14 -1.43 -20.52 1.04
CA GLY A 14 -1.02 -19.86 2.28
C GLY A 14 -0.38 -18.51 2.08
N ASP A 15 -0.35 -18.00 0.85
CA ASP A 15 0.25 -16.70 0.57
C ASP A 15 -0.66 -15.55 0.99
N PRO A 16 -0.09 -14.47 1.55
CA PRO A 16 -0.89 -13.30 1.93
C PRO A 16 -1.39 -12.56 0.69
N ARG A 17 -2.66 -12.23 0.70
CA ARG A 17 -3.33 -11.55 -0.40
C ARG A 17 -4.12 -10.37 0.14
N ALA A 18 -4.35 -9.39 -0.73
CA ALA A 18 -5.11 -8.20 -0.37
C ALA A 18 -6.04 -7.81 -1.52
N ARG A 19 -7.23 -7.36 -1.14
CA ARG A 19 -8.23 -6.87 -2.10
C ARG A 19 -8.72 -5.53 -1.63
N CYS A 20 -8.85 -4.58 -2.55
CA CYS A 20 -9.34 -3.25 -2.25
C CYS A 20 -10.46 -2.88 -3.20
N ASN A 21 -11.43 -2.10 -2.69
CA ASN A 21 -12.56 -1.64 -3.48
C ASN A 21 -12.15 -0.59 -4.53
N ALA A 22 -12.98 -0.42 -5.55
CA ALA A 22 -12.78 0.63 -6.55
C ALA A 22 -12.87 2.01 -5.89
N PRO A 23 -12.07 2.98 -6.31
CA PRO A 23 -11.12 2.95 -7.43
C PRO A 23 -9.68 2.57 -7.03
N CYS A 24 -9.49 1.99 -5.85
CA CYS A 24 -8.17 1.73 -5.30
C CYS A 24 -7.76 0.25 -5.31
N GLU A 25 -8.20 -0.50 -6.33
CA GLU A 25 -7.82 -1.91 -6.48
C GLU A 25 -6.30 -2.09 -6.50
N LEU A 26 -5.57 -1.10 -7.06
CA LEU A 26 -4.11 -1.17 -7.13
C LEU A 26 -3.45 -1.21 -5.76
N LEU A 27 -4.10 -0.68 -4.71
CA LEU A 27 -3.55 -0.76 -3.36
C LEU A 27 -3.41 -2.22 -2.91
N GLY A 28 -4.45 -3.02 -3.13
CA GLY A 28 -4.39 -4.45 -2.82
C GLY A 28 -3.33 -5.15 -3.65
N HIS A 29 -3.31 -4.91 -4.95
CA HIS A 29 -2.32 -5.52 -5.84
C HIS A 29 -0.89 -5.14 -5.44
N PHE A 30 -0.67 -3.89 -5.06
CA PHE A 30 0.64 -3.41 -4.62
C PHE A 30 1.10 -4.16 -3.37
N LEU A 31 0.23 -4.31 -2.39
CA LEU A 31 0.58 -4.99 -1.14
C LEU A 31 0.96 -6.45 -1.41
N GLU A 32 0.18 -7.16 -2.21
CA GLU A 32 0.45 -8.59 -2.43
C GLU A 32 1.55 -8.88 -3.45
N SER A 33 1.82 -7.99 -4.41
CA SER A 33 2.81 -8.26 -5.45
C SER A 33 4.13 -7.55 -5.27
N ASP A 34 4.12 -6.34 -4.69
CA ASP A 34 5.35 -5.54 -4.53
C ASP A 34 5.86 -5.57 -3.09
N VAL A 35 4.99 -5.41 -2.11
CA VAL A 35 5.38 -5.43 -0.70
C VAL A 35 5.55 -6.86 -0.21
N GLN A 36 4.58 -7.71 -0.50
CA GLN A 36 4.62 -9.12 -0.10
C GLN A 36 4.85 -9.25 1.42
N SER A 37 5.71 -10.17 1.85
CA SER A 37 6.02 -10.36 3.26
C SER A 37 7.28 -9.61 3.70
N ASN A 38 7.68 -8.59 2.93
CA ASN A 38 8.91 -7.83 3.22
C ASN A 38 8.64 -6.77 4.28
N LEU A 39 8.85 -7.12 5.55
CA LEU A 39 8.64 -6.19 6.66
C LEU A 39 9.60 -5.02 6.62
N VAL A 40 10.81 -5.20 6.09
CA VAL A 40 11.78 -4.12 5.96
C VAL A 40 11.23 -3.04 5.03
N PHE A 41 10.63 -3.45 3.92
CA PHE A 41 10.02 -2.49 2.98
C PHE A 41 8.80 -1.81 3.61
N CYS A 42 7.98 -2.55 4.36
CA CYS A 42 6.86 -1.94 5.09
C CYS A 42 7.35 -0.83 6.03
N GLU A 43 8.38 -1.12 6.81
CA GLU A 43 8.93 -0.15 7.75
C GLU A 43 9.58 1.02 7.04
N GLU A 44 10.22 0.80 5.89
CA GLU A 44 10.77 1.87 5.07
C GLU A 44 9.68 2.84 4.62
N ILE A 45 8.54 2.31 4.14
CA ILE A 45 7.43 3.16 3.71
C ILE A 45 6.95 4.03 4.88
N LEU A 46 6.77 3.43 6.07
CA LEU A 46 6.32 4.17 7.25
C LEU A 46 7.33 5.25 7.64
N ASP A 47 8.62 4.93 7.60
CA ASP A 47 9.68 5.90 7.92
C ASP A 47 9.68 7.07 6.93
N ILE A 48 9.57 6.77 5.63
CA ILE A 48 9.52 7.81 4.59
C ILE A 48 8.30 8.72 4.81
N LEU A 49 7.15 8.15 5.14
CA LEU A 49 5.95 8.95 5.43
C LEU A 49 6.18 9.89 6.62
N ASP A 50 6.85 9.40 7.67
CA ASP A 50 7.17 10.23 8.84
C ASP A 50 8.12 11.37 8.46
N ARG A 51 9.14 11.07 7.65
CA ARG A 51 10.12 12.07 7.24
C ARG A 51 9.51 13.14 6.35
N ILE A 52 8.59 12.76 5.47
CA ILE A 52 7.83 13.71 4.67
C ILE A 52 6.97 14.59 5.59
N GLY A 53 6.32 13.97 6.59
CA GLY A 53 5.50 14.70 7.55
C GLY A 53 6.29 15.70 8.39
N ARG A 54 7.56 15.44 8.64
CA ARG A 54 8.46 16.35 9.37
C ARG A 54 9.20 17.34 8.46
N ASN A 55 8.88 17.36 7.18
CA ASN A 55 9.54 18.21 6.17
C ASN A 55 11.03 17.91 5.98
N GLU A 56 11.47 16.71 6.29
CA GLU A 56 12.87 16.30 6.06
C GLU A 56 13.10 15.99 4.58
N ILE A 57 12.08 15.45 3.91
CA ILE A 57 12.07 15.23 2.47
C ILE A 57 10.71 15.67 1.93
N THR A 58 10.66 16.07 0.65
CA THR A 58 9.42 16.59 0.08
C THR A 58 8.65 15.54 -0.72
N ARG A 59 9.36 14.55 -1.27
CA ARG A 59 8.75 13.49 -2.05
C ARG A 59 9.71 12.32 -2.19
N TRP A 60 9.16 11.18 -2.55
CA TRP A 60 9.92 9.94 -2.71
C TRP A 60 9.17 9.03 -3.66
N GLN A 61 9.90 8.22 -4.42
CA GLN A 61 9.27 7.20 -5.26
C GLN A 61 10.15 5.97 -5.38
N GLN A 62 9.52 4.84 -5.60
CA GLN A 62 10.23 3.59 -5.86
C GLN A 62 9.38 2.69 -6.72
N THR A 63 10.01 2.08 -7.72
CA THR A 63 9.38 1.08 -8.58
C THR A 63 9.73 -0.31 -8.04
N GLY A 64 8.71 -1.12 -7.84
CA GLY A 64 8.85 -2.50 -7.38
C GLY A 64 8.63 -3.49 -8.52
N ASN A 65 8.01 -4.63 -8.21
CA ASN A 65 7.80 -5.69 -9.19
C ASN A 65 6.83 -5.30 -10.30
N ALA A 66 5.73 -4.66 -9.96
CA ALA A 66 4.67 -4.36 -10.91
C ALA A 66 4.12 -2.93 -10.79
N HIS A 67 4.49 -2.21 -9.75
CA HIS A 67 3.93 -0.89 -9.47
C HIS A 67 5.01 0.10 -9.06
N THR A 68 4.72 1.39 -9.26
CA THR A 68 5.56 2.47 -8.71
C THR A 68 4.75 3.16 -7.62
N LEU A 69 5.37 3.33 -6.45
CA LEU A 69 4.79 4.06 -5.33
C LEU A 69 5.41 5.46 -5.30
N PHE A 70 4.55 6.47 -5.33
CA PHE A 70 4.95 7.88 -5.18
C PHE A 70 4.42 8.40 -3.86
N LEU A 71 5.28 9.03 -3.07
CA LEU A 71 4.89 9.62 -1.78
C LEU A 71 5.17 11.12 -1.78
N GLY A 72 4.22 11.89 -1.30
CA GLY A 72 4.33 13.33 -1.13
C GLY A 72 3.55 13.78 0.09
N ARG A 73 3.55 15.07 0.37
CA ARG A 73 2.92 15.61 1.58
C ARG A 73 1.40 15.47 1.58
N LYS A 74 0.78 15.58 0.41
CA LYS A 74 -0.68 15.59 0.29
C LYS A 74 -1.24 14.32 -0.31
N GLU A 75 -0.41 13.56 -1.00
CA GLU A 75 -0.91 12.42 -1.77
C GLU A 75 0.11 11.28 -1.78
N ALA A 76 -0.40 10.07 -1.71
CA ALA A 76 0.31 8.86 -2.06
C ALA A 76 -0.33 8.35 -3.34
N ARG A 77 0.47 7.89 -4.31
CA ARG A 77 -0.05 7.41 -5.59
C ARG A 77 0.63 6.10 -5.96
N ILE A 78 -0.17 5.15 -6.42
CA ILE A 78 0.31 3.85 -6.90
C ILE A 78 -0.04 3.77 -8.38
N GLU A 79 0.97 3.52 -9.22
CA GLU A 79 0.78 3.36 -10.65
C GLU A 79 1.20 1.96 -11.09
N ALA A 80 0.41 1.36 -11.98
CA ALA A 80 0.76 0.07 -12.57
C ALA A 80 1.80 0.27 -13.66
N GLU A 81 2.90 -0.50 -13.58
CA GLU A 81 3.97 -0.41 -14.58
C GLU A 81 3.72 -1.30 -15.79
N TYR A 82 2.77 -2.23 -15.68
CA TYR A 82 2.49 -3.20 -16.74
C TYR A 82 1.45 -2.73 -17.75
N ASP A 83 0.69 -1.67 -17.43
CA ASP A 83 -0.37 -1.17 -18.31
C ASP A 83 -0.65 0.30 -17.99
N GLU A 84 -0.24 1.18 -18.90
CA GLU A 84 -0.42 2.63 -18.73
C GLU A 84 -1.89 3.07 -18.80
N LEU A 85 -2.79 2.19 -19.25
CA LEU A 85 -4.22 2.48 -19.31
C LEU A 85 -4.92 2.26 -17.97
N VAL A 86 -4.25 1.61 -17.01
CA VAL A 86 -4.81 1.40 -15.67
C VAL A 86 -4.72 2.72 -14.89
N GLU A 87 -5.86 3.16 -14.37
CA GLU A 87 -5.90 4.40 -13.58
C GLU A 87 -5.08 4.28 -12.31
N PRO A 88 -4.28 5.31 -11.96
CA PRO A 88 -3.54 5.29 -10.70
C PRO A 88 -4.48 5.27 -9.50
N CYS A 89 -4.04 4.63 -8.42
CA CYS A 89 -4.71 4.70 -7.14
C CYS A 89 -4.15 5.90 -6.36
N ARG A 90 -5.01 6.83 -5.97
CA ARG A 90 -4.62 8.03 -5.22
C ARG A 90 -5.18 7.96 -3.81
N LEU A 91 -4.31 8.15 -2.83
CA LEU A 91 -4.64 8.03 -1.41
C LEU A 91 -4.08 9.23 -0.66
N THR A 92 -4.62 9.48 0.53
CA THR A 92 -3.91 10.36 1.45
C THR A 92 -2.73 9.58 2.06
N PRO A 93 -1.68 10.28 2.53
CA PRO A 93 -0.60 9.60 3.24
C PRO A 93 -1.09 8.79 4.44
N GLU A 94 -2.12 9.28 5.14
CA GLU A 94 -2.70 8.59 6.29
C GLU A 94 -3.38 7.28 5.88
N GLN A 95 -4.07 7.28 4.74
CA GLN A 95 -4.70 6.07 4.22
C GLN A 95 -3.65 5.02 3.86
N LEU A 96 -2.55 5.43 3.24
CA LEU A 96 -1.47 4.51 2.93
C LEU A 96 -0.81 3.98 4.21
N ARG A 97 -0.55 4.86 5.18
CA ARG A 97 0.02 4.47 6.47
C ARG A 97 -0.85 3.41 7.14
N ASP A 98 -2.16 3.63 7.19
CA ASP A 98 -3.09 2.68 7.79
C ASP A 98 -3.04 1.33 7.06
N ALA A 99 -3.03 1.36 5.73
CA ALA A 99 -3.00 0.14 4.93
C ALA A 99 -1.73 -0.67 5.20
N VAL A 100 -0.57 0.00 5.23
CA VAL A 100 0.71 -0.68 5.47
C VAL A 100 0.76 -1.23 6.90
N ALA A 101 0.30 -0.46 7.88
CA ALA A 101 0.28 -0.91 9.28
C ALA A 101 -0.62 -2.13 9.45
N ARG A 102 -1.78 -2.15 8.80
CA ARG A 102 -2.69 -3.30 8.84
C ARG A 102 -2.11 -4.51 8.14
N TRP A 103 -1.39 -4.29 7.03
CA TRP A 103 -0.70 -5.37 6.33
C TRP A 103 0.36 -6.02 7.22
N ILE A 104 1.16 -5.20 7.92
CA ILE A 104 2.15 -5.70 8.89
C ILE A 104 1.46 -6.56 9.96
N ALA A 105 0.38 -6.07 10.54
CA ALA A 105 -0.37 -6.80 11.56
C ALA A 105 -0.92 -8.12 11.02
N PHE A 106 -1.46 -8.08 9.80
CA PHE A 106 -1.97 -9.28 9.14
C PHE A 106 -0.87 -10.31 8.91
N LEU A 107 0.31 -9.87 8.46
CA LEU A 107 1.45 -10.76 8.26
C LEU A 107 1.87 -11.43 9.58
N GLY A 108 1.66 -10.75 10.69
CA GLY A 108 1.94 -11.28 12.03
C GLY A 108 0.84 -12.17 12.60
N GLY A 109 -0.22 -12.41 11.82
CA GLY A 109 -1.30 -13.30 12.22
C GLY A 109 -2.45 -12.62 12.97
N GLU A 110 -2.47 -11.29 13.03
CA GLU A 110 -3.55 -10.58 13.70
C GLU A 110 -4.79 -10.45 12.82
N SER A 111 -5.96 -10.38 13.45
CA SER A 111 -7.21 -10.16 12.74
C SER A 111 -7.37 -8.66 12.48
N VAL A 112 -7.35 -8.25 11.21
CA VAL A 112 -7.35 -6.84 10.81
C VAL A 112 -8.46 -6.51 9.81
N ASN A 113 -9.28 -7.48 9.45
CA ASN A 113 -10.37 -7.25 8.51
C ASN A 113 -11.57 -6.67 9.24
N PRO A 114 -12.36 -5.81 8.57
CA PRO A 114 -13.61 -5.35 9.14
C PRO A 114 -14.59 -6.51 9.30
N ASP A 115 -15.39 -6.45 10.31
CA ASP A 115 -16.41 -7.46 10.58
C ASP A 115 -17.58 -7.36 9.59
#